data_c70a607c378220056ed3bfdeea758a0c
#
_entry.id   c70a607c378220056ed3bfdeea758a0c
#
_cell.length_a   1.000
_cell.length_b   1.000
_cell.length_c   1.000
_cell.angle_alpha   90.00
_cell.angle_beta   90.00
_cell.angle_gamma   90.00
#
_symmetry.space_group_name_H-M   'P 1'
#
loop_
_entity.id
_entity.type
_entity.pdbx_description
1 polymer ?
#
loop_
_entity_poly.entity_id
_entity_poly.type
_entity_poly.pdbx_seq_one_letter_code
_entity_poly.pdbx_strand_id
1 'polypeptide(L)'
;VAKIPDEIELDARSDGSVARELLRSVVALGVLGGLVGYLSRGGDLALSAPEYPQFVDVASVRADCGPIAVHGRPLVVNMLYSDDKRAWLEHAADRFARLCPNIQIKLTAMGDIESADAIIDAFLKKKEDRRKEDEPTLWSPADWIVVQYLAARWKQRSSEVPDAGELLDGSDARSLVKSPLVVLVWEDRYRVLDAILRSGRSEEGPWWQIPCALVPRDADLSSIALEDRVPGRWIDWYGPLVTPPPKRRAAAPAKPAEAKPAYEAPFPTLGEIERWGRVKFVHTSPTRAASGLETLYLMAYAYALPPQERAALAAKGASLQGSVEGGAEGSEHLRGAFESALERRKEPLKQALGRCEAGLDEAPKSARLLTESMFNVGPARYDGVMTYEHLTLPVLQRIDAHATTLGSARIIYPQPTIVNQHPAVFIRPGPDEKQAATRWIDFLLGEEMQKKAIDFGFRPANPKVSIRAYDAEANPFLHLRRYGVEIAPDLKEPPRLDGEAIHEIIETWRDATGRN
;
A
#
# COMPACT_ATOMS: atom_id res chain seq x y z
N VAL A 1 -12.37 -77.54 -8.19
CA VAL A 1 -12.56 -77.90 -6.77
C VAL A 1 -11.21 -77.74 -6.06
N ALA A 2 -10.98 -76.62 -5.43
CA ALA A 2 -9.84 -76.45 -4.54
C ALA A 2 -10.38 -75.89 -3.19
N LYS A 3 -9.98 -76.61 -2.15
CA LYS A 3 -10.40 -76.43 -0.76
C LYS A 3 -9.86 -75.11 -0.18
N ILE A 4 -10.68 -74.44 0.60
CA ILE A 4 -10.35 -73.37 1.53
C ILE A 4 -9.81 -74.05 2.81
N PRO A 5 -8.71 -73.62 3.39
CA PRO A 5 -8.34 -73.99 4.75
C PRO A 5 -8.96 -73.01 5.75
N ASP A 6 -9.56 -73.61 6.81
CA ASP A 6 -10.11 -72.97 7.96
C ASP A 6 -9.02 -72.51 8.96
N GLU A 7 -9.41 -71.48 9.73
CA GLU A 7 -8.87 -71.07 11.06
C GLU A 7 -7.45 -70.50 11.12
N ILE A 8 -7.44 -69.17 11.26
CA ILE A 8 -6.36 -68.43 11.95
C ILE A 8 -6.91 -68.06 13.34
N GLU A 9 -6.40 -68.80 14.35
CA GLU A 9 -6.56 -68.40 15.76
C GLU A 9 -5.81 -67.05 15.99
N LEU A 10 -6.53 -66.01 16.28
CA LEU A 10 -5.99 -64.71 16.72
C LEU A 10 -5.68 -64.81 18.23
N ASP A 11 -4.42 -64.82 18.55
CA ASP A 11 -3.89 -64.81 19.91
C ASP A 11 -4.17 -63.44 20.57
N ALA A 12 -5.09 -63.45 21.52
CA ALA A 12 -5.63 -62.27 22.16
C ALA A 12 -4.77 -61.72 23.33
N ARG A 13 -3.45 -61.64 23.16
CA ARG A 13 -2.53 -61.19 24.20
C ARG A 13 -1.55 -60.06 23.85
N SER A 14 -1.73 -59.33 22.76
CA SER A 14 -0.86 -58.18 22.41
C SER A 14 -1.55 -56.81 22.31
N ASP A 15 -2.84 -56.70 22.55
CA ASP A 15 -3.59 -55.48 22.26
C ASP A 15 -3.35 -54.29 23.23
N GLY A 16 -2.71 -54.48 24.37
CA GLY A 16 -2.49 -53.37 25.31
C GLY A 16 -1.32 -52.45 24.98
N SER A 17 -0.35 -52.88 24.15
CA SER A 17 0.80 -52.06 23.82
C SER A 17 0.55 -51.20 22.59
N VAL A 18 -0.10 -51.74 21.58
CA VAL A 18 -0.38 -51.04 20.30
C VAL A 18 -1.43 -49.93 20.55
N ALA A 19 -2.45 -50.22 21.37
CA ALA A 19 -3.46 -49.21 21.75
C ALA A 19 -2.84 -48.06 22.60
N ARG A 20 -1.86 -48.35 23.44
CA ARG A 20 -1.11 -47.32 24.20
C ARG A 20 -0.18 -46.51 23.31
N GLU A 21 0.45 -47.12 22.34
CA GLU A 21 1.31 -46.41 21.38
C GLU A 21 0.50 -45.55 20.42
N LEU A 22 -0.64 -46.03 19.91
CA LEU A 22 -1.59 -45.25 19.14
C LEU A 22 -2.13 -44.05 19.92
N LEU A 23 -2.52 -44.27 21.20
CA LEU A 23 -3.01 -43.19 22.05
C LEU A 23 -1.92 -42.14 22.33
N ARG A 24 -0.67 -42.57 22.55
CA ARG A 24 0.48 -41.66 22.67
C ARG A 24 0.77 -40.87 21.40
N SER A 25 0.65 -41.51 20.23
CA SER A 25 0.85 -40.83 18.95
C SER A 25 -0.26 -39.83 18.66
N VAL A 26 -1.52 -40.15 18.97
CA VAL A 26 -2.65 -39.21 18.83
C VAL A 26 -2.55 -38.03 19.82
N VAL A 27 -2.14 -38.28 21.05
CA VAL A 27 -1.89 -37.22 22.04
C VAL A 27 -0.69 -36.36 21.65
N ALA A 28 0.40 -36.97 21.14
CA ALA A 28 1.58 -36.24 20.65
C ALA A 28 1.24 -35.38 19.42
N LEU A 29 0.45 -35.89 18.46
CA LEU A 29 -0.04 -35.13 17.31
C LEU A 29 -1.01 -34.04 17.73
N GLY A 30 -1.87 -34.27 18.70
CA GLY A 30 -2.77 -33.25 19.29
C GLY A 30 -2.02 -32.14 20.02
N VAL A 31 -0.96 -32.49 20.76
CA VAL A 31 -0.07 -31.51 21.44
C VAL A 31 0.79 -30.76 20.42
N LEU A 32 1.35 -31.44 19.38
CA LEU A 32 2.06 -30.74 18.31
C LEU A 32 1.14 -29.83 17.51
N GLY A 33 -0.06 -30.28 17.17
CA GLY A 33 -1.05 -29.46 16.49
C GLY A 33 -1.53 -28.28 17.35
N GLY A 34 -1.68 -28.48 18.65
CA GLY A 34 -1.96 -27.43 19.64
C GLY A 34 -0.79 -26.47 19.83
N LEU A 35 0.45 -26.97 19.82
CA LEU A 35 1.66 -26.15 19.93
C LEU A 35 1.91 -25.34 18.65
N VAL A 36 1.74 -25.95 17.48
CA VAL A 36 1.80 -25.27 16.20
C VAL A 36 0.69 -24.23 16.08
N GLY A 37 -0.55 -24.57 16.51
CA GLY A 37 -1.66 -23.61 16.55
C GLY A 37 -1.48 -22.51 17.60
N TYR A 38 -0.75 -22.76 18.68
CA TYR A 38 -0.38 -21.78 19.71
C TYR A 38 0.80 -20.91 19.26
N LEU A 39 1.81 -21.49 18.62
CA LEU A 39 2.95 -20.75 18.06
C LEU A 39 2.54 -19.94 16.81
N SER A 40 1.60 -20.44 16.01
CA SER A 40 1.00 -19.66 14.92
C SER A 40 0.05 -18.55 15.40
N ARG A 41 -0.44 -18.62 16.63
CA ARG A 41 -1.21 -17.53 17.28
C ARG A 41 -0.36 -16.57 18.10
N GLY A 42 0.86 -16.89 18.39
CA GLY A 42 1.72 -16.18 19.35
C GLY A 42 2.82 -15.31 18.75
N GLY A 43 2.79 -14.99 17.48
CA GLY A 43 3.88 -14.21 16.85
C GLY A 43 3.49 -13.26 15.73
N ASP A 44 2.37 -13.49 15.12
CA ASP A 44 1.92 -12.63 14.05
C ASP A 44 0.67 -11.86 14.50
N LEU A 45 0.79 -10.55 14.61
CA LEU A 45 -0.28 -9.67 14.17
C LEU A 45 -0.43 -9.87 12.64
N ALA A 46 -0.66 -11.11 12.21
CA ALA A 46 -1.28 -11.36 10.94
C ALA A 46 -2.68 -10.76 11.08
N LEU A 47 -2.75 -9.44 10.86
CA LEU A 47 -4.00 -8.77 10.60
C LEU A 47 -4.55 -9.45 9.35
N SER A 48 -5.21 -10.60 9.54
CA SER A 48 -6.00 -11.25 8.52
C SER A 48 -6.83 -10.16 7.87
N ALA A 49 -6.89 -10.16 6.55
CA ALA A 49 -7.74 -9.20 5.86
C ALA A 49 -9.09 -9.19 6.58
N PRO A 50 -9.51 -8.04 7.12
CA PRO A 50 -10.65 -8.00 8.02
C PRO A 50 -11.83 -8.65 7.32
N GLU A 51 -12.43 -9.65 7.96
CA GLU A 51 -13.72 -10.15 7.54
C GLU A 51 -14.65 -8.95 7.57
N TYR A 52 -15.16 -8.52 6.42
CA TYR A 52 -15.98 -7.32 6.31
C TYR A 52 -17.20 -7.50 7.22
N PRO A 53 -17.42 -6.62 8.22
CA PRO A 53 -18.58 -6.72 9.08
C PRO A 53 -19.84 -6.66 8.22
N GLN A 54 -20.91 -7.29 8.70
CA GLN A 54 -22.22 -7.11 8.09
C GLN A 54 -22.52 -5.62 8.09
N PHE A 55 -22.81 -5.06 6.89
CA PHE A 55 -22.98 -3.62 6.75
C PHE A 55 -24.22 -3.17 7.52
N VAL A 56 -23.98 -2.29 8.46
CA VAL A 56 -25.00 -1.69 9.28
C VAL A 56 -25.73 -0.63 8.46
N ASP A 57 -27.03 -0.71 8.39
CA ASP A 57 -27.85 0.36 7.80
C ASP A 57 -27.73 1.64 8.65
N VAL A 58 -27.73 2.82 8.02
CA VAL A 58 -27.71 4.12 8.71
C VAL A 58 -28.85 4.22 9.74
N ALA A 59 -30.01 3.60 9.47
CA ALA A 59 -31.10 3.52 10.42
C ALA A 59 -30.73 2.74 11.68
N SER A 60 -29.96 1.66 11.58
CA SER A 60 -29.49 0.89 12.73
C SER A 60 -28.40 1.64 13.51
N VAL A 61 -27.50 2.36 12.83
CA VAL A 61 -26.52 3.25 13.49
C VAL A 61 -27.25 4.29 14.34
N ARG A 62 -28.31 4.91 13.81
CA ARG A 62 -29.11 5.89 14.56
C ARG A 62 -29.85 5.28 15.75
N ALA A 63 -30.36 4.06 15.62
CA ALA A 63 -31.02 3.35 16.72
C ALA A 63 -30.03 3.03 17.85
N ASP A 64 -28.78 2.74 17.51
CA ASP A 64 -27.71 2.39 18.44
C ASP A 64 -27.00 3.60 19.06
N CYS A 65 -27.21 4.82 18.55
CA CYS A 65 -26.73 6.06 19.19
C CYS A 65 -27.43 6.37 20.53
N GLY A 66 -28.21 5.42 21.10
CA GLY A 66 -28.86 5.52 22.40
C GLY A 66 -27.93 5.97 23.52
N PRO A 67 -28.34 6.01 24.77
CA PRO A 67 -27.76 6.88 25.81
C PRO A 67 -26.32 6.50 26.19
N ILE A 68 -25.36 6.82 25.33
CA ILE A 68 -23.94 6.80 25.61
C ILE A 68 -23.53 8.21 26.05
N ALA A 69 -24.20 8.73 27.08
CA ALA A 69 -23.77 9.95 27.72
C ALA A 69 -23.30 9.58 29.14
N VAL A 70 -22.01 9.66 29.37
CA VAL A 70 -21.47 9.53 30.73
C VAL A 70 -21.66 10.87 31.43
N HIS A 71 -22.50 10.88 32.48
CA HIS A 71 -22.78 12.09 33.28
C HIS A 71 -23.27 13.31 32.49
N GLY A 72 -24.08 13.11 31.45
CA GLY A 72 -24.67 14.20 30.66
C GLY A 72 -23.71 14.91 29.69
N ARG A 73 -22.50 14.39 29.49
CA ARG A 73 -21.53 14.88 28.51
C ARG A 73 -21.40 13.90 27.35
N PRO A 74 -21.22 14.36 26.10
CA PRO A 74 -20.99 13.48 24.97
C PRO A 74 -19.68 12.70 25.18
N LEU A 75 -19.64 11.45 24.71
CA LEU A 75 -18.40 10.69 24.60
C LEU A 75 -17.54 11.28 23.47
N VAL A 76 -16.27 11.47 23.74
CA VAL A 76 -15.32 11.99 22.77
C VAL A 76 -14.52 10.84 22.19
N VAL A 77 -14.52 10.71 20.86
CA VAL A 77 -13.65 9.82 20.09
C VAL A 77 -12.58 10.67 19.42
N ASN A 78 -11.35 10.59 19.92
CA ASN A 78 -10.21 11.26 19.32
C ASN A 78 -9.69 10.38 18.19
N MET A 79 -9.85 10.82 16.93
CA MET A 79 -9.36 10.13 15.75
C MET A 79 -8.17 10.88 15.15
N LEU A 80 -7.00 10.24 15.22
CA LEU A 80 -5.80 10.67 14.50
C LEU A 80 -5.80 10.01 13.12
N TYR A 81 -5.58 10.77 12.04
CA TYR A 81 -5.72 10.25 10.68
C TYR A 81 -4.76 10.90 9.69
N SER A 82 -4.41 10.17 8.61
CA SER A 82 -3.68 10.71 7.46
C SER A 82 -4.47 11.83 6.78
N ASP A 83 -3.83 12.99 6.54
CA ASP A 83 -4.48 14.19 5.99
C ASP A 83 -5.07 14.00 4.58
N ASP A 84 -4.74 12.91 3.91
CA ASP A 84 -5.26 12.53 2.60
C ASP A 84 -6.78 12.30 2.61
N LYS A 85 -7.35 11.89 3.76
CA LYS A 85 -8.78 11.62 3.95
C LYS A 85 -9.58 12.82 4.48
N ARG A 86 -8.95 13.96 4.69
CA ARG A 86 -9.53 15.11 5.40
C ARG A 86 -10.94 15.44 4.93
N ALA A 87 -11.09 15.73 3.64
CA ALA A 87 -12.36 16.21 3.10
C ALA A 87 -13.51 15.21 3.29
N TRP A 88 -13.24 13.92 3.11
CA TRP A 88 -14.25 12.87 3.33
C TRP A 88 -14.60 12.71 4.80
N LEU A 89 -13.60 12.65 5.70
CA LEU A 89 -13.83 12.47 7.14
C LEU A 89 -14.53 13.68 7.77
N GLU A 90 -14.18 14.91 7.39
CA GLU A 90 -14.86 16.12 7.86
C GLU A 90 -16.33 16.13 7.44
N HIS A 91 -16.63 15.81 6.15
CA HIS A 91 -18.00 15.66 5.68
C HIS A 91 -18.76 14.58 6.46
N ALA A 92 -18.13 13.43 6.70
CA ALA A 92 -18.73 12.34 7.46
C ALA A 92 -18.97 12.72 8.93
N ALA A 93 -18.04 13.43 9.58
CA ALA A 93 -18.18 13.87 10.97
C ALA A 93 -19.35 14.86 11.14
N ASP A 94 -19.51 15.81 10.22
CA ASP A 94 -20.66 16.73 10.21
C ASP A 94 -21.99 15.98 10.07
N ARG A 95 -22.02 14.94 9.27
CA ARG A 95 -23.22 14.12 9.09
C ARG A 95 -23.50 13.26 10.30
N PHE A 96 -22.44 12.63 10.88
CA PHE A 96 -22.53 11.78 12.07
C PHE A 96 -23.00 12.56 13.30
N ALA A 97 -22.50 13.79 13.51
CA ALA A 97 -22.90 14.64 14.63
C ALA A 97 -24.42 14.92 14.67
N ARG A 98 -25.06 15.00 13.49
CA ARG A 98 -26.52 15.15 13.40
C ARG A 98 -27.30 13.88 13.71
N LEU A 99 -26.68 12.71 13.50
CA LEU A 99 -27.29 11.41 13.79
C LEU A 99 -27.07 10.99 15.24
N CYS A 100 -25.87 11.22 15.76
CA CYS A 100 -25.41 10.77 17.08
C CYS A 100 -24.89 11.94 17.93
N PRO A 101 -25.75 12.86 18.39
CA PRO A 101 -25.32 14.05 19.13
C PRO A 101 -24.62 13.75 20.45
N ASN A 102 -24.76 12.52 20.98
CA ASN A 102 -24.12 12.07 22.21
C ASN A 102 -22.68 11.57 21.99
N ILE A 103 -22.20 11.51 20.76
CA ILE A 103 -20.84 11.11 20.41
C ILE A 103 -20.18 12.25 19.63
N GLN A 104 -19.09 12.78 20.15
CA GLN A 104 -18.31 13.81 19.51
C GLN A 104 -17.08 13.18 18.85
N ILE A 105 -16.94 13.31 17.55
CA ILE A 105 -15.73 12.91 16.82
C ILE A 105 -14.79 14.11 16.74
N LYS A 106 -13.60 13.97 17.35
CA LYS A 106 -12.52 14.94 17.27
C LYS A 106 -11.48 14.44 16.26
N LEU A 107 -11.41 15.10 15.12
CA LEU A 107 -10.53 14.75 14.02
C LEU A 107 -9.21 15.51 14.12
N THR A 108 -8.08 14.79 14.10
CA THR A 108 -6.73 15.38 14.06
C THR A 108 -5.97 14.81 12.88
N ALA A 109 -5.65 15.63 11.90
CA ALA A 109 -4.86 15.24 10.74
C ALA A 109 -3.36 15.33 11.05
N MET A 110 -2.62 14.28 10.67
CA MET A 110 -1.16 14.21 10.83
C MET A 110 -0.56 13.32 9.74
N GLY A 111 0.72 13.52 9.42
CA GLY A 111 1.45 12.63 8.52
C GLY A 111 1.53 11.20 9.08
N ASP A 112 1.58 10.21 8.20
CA ASP A 112 1.46 8.80 8.59
C ASP A 112 2.56 8.36 9.56
N ILE A 113 3.82 8.56 9.21
CA ILE A 113 4.97 8.15 10.05
C ILE A 113 5.07 9.07 11.27
N GLU A 114 4.84 10.37 11.10
CA GLU A 114 4.80 11.33 12.21
C GLU A 114 3.75 10.94 13.24
N SER A 115 2.57 10.50 12.82
CA SER A 115 1.50 10.05 13.71
C SER A 115 1.87 8.78 14.46
N ALA A 116 2.55 7.82 13.80
CA ALA A 116 3.04 6.61 14.44
C ALA A 116 4.05 6.94 15.55
N ASP A 117 5.02 7.80 15.26
CA ASP A 117 6.03 8.22 16.25
C ASP A 117 5.39 9.03 17.40
N ALA A 118 4.45 9.93 17.11
CA ALA A 118 3.72 10.71 18.11
C ALA A 118 2.91 9.81 19.07
N ILE A 119 2.27 8.77 18.54
CA ILE A 119 1.55 7.77 19.35
C ILE A 119 2.53 7.06 20.29
N ILE A 120 3.65 6.57 19.77
CA ILE A 120 4.67 5.89 20.58
C ILE A 120 5.16 6.82 21.70
N ASP A 121 5.54 8.05 21.36
CA ASP A 121 6.05 9.03 22.32
C ASP A 121 5.00 9.40 23.38
N ALA A 122 3.73 9.50 23.01
CA ALA A 122 2.65 9.77 23.96
C ALA A 122 2.49 8.64 24.98
N PHE A 123 2.56 7.38 24.52
CA PHE A 123 2.34 6.22 25.39
C PHE A 123 3.59 5.75 26.15
N LEU A 124 4.79 6.20 25.77
CA LEU A 124 6.02 6.01 26.56
C LEU A 124 6.15 6.98 27.74
N LYS A 125 5.41 8.10 27.73
CA LYS A 125 5.35 9.00 28.90
C LYS A 125 4.78 8.28 30.12
N LYS A 126 5.21 8.68 31.33
CA LYS A 126 4.62 8.17 32.56
C LYS A 126 3.11 8.45 32.59
N LYS A 127 2.36 7.54 33.18
CA LYS A 127 0.88 7.61 33.20
C LYS A 127 0.35 8.91 33.82
N GLU A 128 1.04 9.44 34.84
CA GLU A 128 0.73 10.71 35.49
C GLU A 128 0.94 11.95 34.61
N ASP A 129 1.82 11.86 33.61
CA ASP A 129 2.15 12.95 32.69
C ASP A 129 1.30 12.92 31.42
N ARG A 130 0.46 11.89 31.24
CA ARG A 130 -0.41 11.73 30.09
C ARG A 130 -1.74 12.42 30.31
N ARG A 131 -2.19 13.17 29.31
CA ARG A 131 -3.54 13.76 29.28
C ARG A 131 -4.41 12.89 28.40
N LYS A 132 -5.45 12.29 28.98
CA LYS A 132 -6.37 11.39 28.27
C LYS A 132 -7.05 12.09 27.08
N GLU A 133 -7.26 13.38 27.15
CA GLU A 133 -7.82 14.21 26.07
C GLU A 133 -6.91 14.33 24.83
N ASP A 134 -5.60 14.07 24.99
CA ASP A 134 -4.60 14.10 23.92
C ASP A 134 -4.30 12.70 23.37
N GLU A 135 -4.77 11.66 24.03
CA GLU A 135 -4.57 10.28 23.58
C GLU A 135 -5.55 9.94 22.46
N PRO A 136 -5.09 9.43 21.30
CA PRO A 136 -6.01 8.98 20.26
C PRO A 136 -6.77 7.72 20.70
N THR A 137 -8.08 7.68 20.44
CA THR A 137 -8.92 6.49 20.59
C THR A 137 -8.84 5.61 19.37
N LEU A 138 -8.79 6.27 18.21
CA LEU A 138 -8.65 5.67 16.88
C LEU A 138 -7.47 6.28 16.15
N TRP A 139 -6.81 5.44 15.37
CA TRP A 139 -5.80 5.87 14.42
C TRP A 139 -6.10 5.30 13.03
N SER A 140 -6.03 6.13 12.00
CA SER A 140 -6.27 5.74 10.61
C SER A 140 -5.18 6.28 9.69
N PRO A 141 -4.06 5.59 9.57
CA PRO A 141 -3.05 5.89 8.55
C PRO A 141 -3.54 5.54 7.16
N ALA A 142 -2.72 5.81 6.14
CA ALA A 142 -3.08 5.49 4.76
C ALA A 142 -3.08 3.97 4.50
N ASP A 143 -2.13 3.23 5.06
CA ASP A 143 -2.02 1.79 4.81
C ASP A 143 -1.54 0.98 6.03
N TRP A 144 -1.73 -0.33 5.93
CA TRP A 144 -1.27 -1.32 6.92
C TRP A 144 0.24 -1.34 7.10
N ILE A 145 1.03 -0.94 6.09
CA ILE A 145 2.48 -0.86 6.18
C ILE A 145 2.90 0.06 7.35
N VAL A 146 2.16 1.14 7.57
CA VAL A 146 2.40 2.09 8.67
C VAL A 146 1.98 1.50 10.02
N VAL A 147 0.92 0.69 10.03
CA VAL A 147 0.48 -0.03 11.25
C VAL A 147 1.54 -1.03 11.68
N GLN A 148 2.11 -1.79 10.73
CA GLN A 148 3.21 -2.73 10.99
C GLN A 148 4.47 -2.00 11.48
N TYR A 149 4.81 -0.88 10.86
CA TYR A 149 5.91 -0.02 11.30
C TYR A 149 5.73 0.41 12.77
N LEU A 150 4.54 0.94 13.12
CA LEU A 150 4.25 1.36 14.50
C LEU A 150 4.37 0.16 15.47
N ALA A 151 3.81 -1.00 15.13
CA ALA A 151 3.83 -2.18 15.98
C ALA A 151 5.28 -2.63 16.29
N ALA A 152 6.14 -2.69 15.28
CA ALA A 152 7.56 -3.05 15.45
C ALA A 152 8.31 -2.01 16.28
N ARG A 153 8.11 -0.72 15.99
CA ARG A 153 8.74 0.39 16.73
C ARG A 153 8.27 0.42 18.19
N TRP A 154 6.99 0.15 18.42
CA TRP A 154 6.47 0.04 19.78
C TRP A 154 7.15 -1.11 20.56
N LYS A 155 7.20 -2.31 19.98
CA LYS A 155 7.86 -3.48 20.55
C LYS A 155 9.32 -3.17 20.93
N GLN A 156 10.05 -2.49 20.04
CA GLN A 156 11.43 -2.09 20.25
C GLN A 156 11.56 -1.08 21.41
N ARG A 157 10.79 0.01 21.36
CA ARG A 157 10.92 1.14 22.29
C ARG A 157 10.28 0.88 23.66
N SER A 158 9.29 0.01 23.73
CA SER A 158 8.60 -0.35 24.99
C SER A 158 9.28 -1.48 25.77
N SER A 159 10.30 -2.13 25.21
CA SER A 159 11.00 -3.25 25.83
C SER A 159 11.61 -2.91 27.20
N GLU A 160 11.95 -1.66 27.43
CA GLU A 160 12.52 -1.16 28.69
C GLU A 160 11.47 -0.55 29.63
N VAL A 161 10.19 -0.50 29.22
CA VAL A 161 9.10 0.09 30.01
C VAL A 161 8.31 -1.02 30.69
N PRO A 162 8.36 -1.14 32.02
CA PRO A 162 7.55 -2.13 32.76
C PRO A 162 6.06 -1.95 32.44
N ASP A 163 5.36 -3.06 32.22
CA ASP A 163 3.90 -3.10 31.97
C ASP A 163 3.43 -2.28 30.77
N ALA A 164 4.31 -2.05 29.79
CA ALA A 164 3.96 -1.30 28.59
C ALA A 164 2.77 -1.91 27.83
N GLY A 165 2.65 -3.24 27.82
CA GLY A 165 1.56 -3.98 27.17
C GLY A 165 1.45 -3.70 25.67
N GLU A 166 0.43 -4.25 25.03
CA GLU A 166 0.14 -3.99 23.61
C GLU A 166 -0.44 -2.59 23.43
N LEU A 167 -0.01 -1.88 22.40
CA LEU A 167 -0.48 -0.53 22.06
C LEU A 167 -1.73 -0.58 21.19
N LEU A 168 -1.75 -1.48 20.22
CA LEU A 168 -2.82 -1.63 19.25
C LEU A 168 -3.78 -2.74 19.65
N ASP A 169 -5.08 -2.49 19.57
CA ASP A 169 -6.09 -3.54 19.51
C ASP A 169 -6.45 -3.79 18.04
N GLY A 170 -5.79 -4.79 17.47
CA GLY A 170 -5.98 -5.15 16.06
C GLY A 170 -7.19 -6.03 15.79
N SER A 171 -7.86 -6.56 16.86
CA SER A 171 -8.97 -7.51 16.73
C SER A 171 -10.19 -6.94 15.98
N ASP A 172 -10.39 -5.62 16.07
CA ASP A 172 -11.52 -4.91 15.46
C ASP A 172 -11.11 -3.89 14.39
N ALA A 173 -9.89 -3.98 13.89
CA ALA A 173 -9.40 -3.10 12.84
C ALA A 173 -10.23 -3.25 11.55
N ARG A 174 -10.52 -2.13 10.87
CA ARG A 174 -11.37 -2.07 9.69
C ARG A 174 -10.73 -1.24 8.59
N SER A 175 -10.84 -1.72 7.35
CA SER A 175 -10.55 -0.96 6.14
C SER A 175 -11.64 0.05 5.88
N LEU A 176 -11.36 1.34 5.87
CA LEU A 176 -12.38 2.38 5.70
C LEU A 176 -12.71 2.66 4.24
N VAL A 177 -11.69 2.85 3.41
CA VAL A 177 -11.77 3.10 1.95
C VAL A 177 -10.51 2.57 1.30
N LYS A 178 -10.48 2.50 -0.04
CA LYS A 178 -9.31 2.02 -0.78
C LYS A 178 -8.81 3.07 -1.76
N SER A 179 -7.49 3.09 -1.97
CA SER A 179 -6.86 3.90 -3.01
C SER A 179 -5.52 3.30 -3.41
N PRO A 180 -5.31 2.90 -4.65
CA PRO A 180 -4.01 2.41 -5.09
C PRO A 180 -2.97 3.53 -5.15
N LEU A 181 -1.71 3.16 -4.89
CA LEU A 181 -0.56 3.99 -5.24
C LEU A 181 -0.42 4.00 -6.76
N VAL A 182 -0.31 5.18 -7.35
CA VAL A 182 -0.25 5.41 -8.80
C VAL A 182 0.88 6.35 -9.18
N VAL A 183 1.24 6.35 -10.45
CA VAL A 183 2.09 7.39 -11.04
C VAL A 183 1.19 8.38 -11.77
N LEU A 184 1.23 9.64 -11.36
CA LEU A 184 0.65 10.75 -12.11
C LEU A 184 1.76 11.37 -12.95
N VAL A 185 1.58 11.44 -14.27
CA VAL A 185 2.62 11.84 -15.22
C VAL A 185 2.04 12.78 -16.28
N TRP A 186 2.82 13.74 -16.78
CA TRP A 186 2.42 14.57 -17.91
C TRP A 186 2.22 13.71 -19.16
N GLU A 187 1.21 13.99 -19.95
CA GLU A 187 0.80 13.17 -21.10
C GLU A 187 1.93 13.01 -22.13
N ASP A 188 2.70 14.04 -22.40
CA ASP A 188 3.84 14.01 -23.31
C ASP A 188 4.98 13.10 -22.80
N ARG A 189 5.26 13.14 -21.48
CA ARG A 189 6.22 12.24 -20.81
C ARG A 189 5.74 10.81 -20.82
N TYR A 190 4.44 10.61 -20.55
CA TYR A 190 3.82 9.29 -20.64
C TYR A 190 4.03 8.64 -22.00
N ARG A 191 3.81 9.38 -23.08
CA ARG A 191 3.91 8.85 -24.45
C ARG A 191 5.32 8.39 -24.79
N VAL A 192 6.31 9.18 -24.40
CA VAL A 192 7.73 8.81 -24.58
C VAL A 192 8.09 7.61 -23.72
N LEU A 193 7.64 7.60 -22.47
CA LEU A 193 7.87 6.51 -21.54
C LEU A 193 7.22 5.20 -22.00
N ASP A 194 5.97 5.24 -22.46
CA ASP A 194 5.27 4.10 -23.03
C ASP A 194 6.01 3.54 -24.27
N ALA A 195 6.53 4.41 -25.12
CA ALA A 195 7.35 4.00 -26.27
C ALA A 195 8.65 3.30 -25.84
N ILE A 196 9.31 3.79 -24.79
CA ILE A 196 10.51 3.18 -24.23
C ILE A 196 10.19 1.78 -23.67
N LEU A 197 9.13 1.65 -22.89
CA LEU A 197 8.73 0.38 -22.29
C LEU A 197 8.34 -0.67 -23.34
N ARG A 198 7.59 -0.26 -24.37
CA ARG A 198 7.19 -1.15 -25.48
C ARG A 198 8.35 -1.57 -26.37
N SER A 199 9.47 -0.85 -26.35
CA SER A 199 10.65 -1.21 -27.15
C SER A 199 11.36 -2.47 -26.71
N GLY A 200 11.02 -3.04 -25.55
CA GLY A 200 11.67 -4.21 -24.95
C GLY A 200 13.10 -3.95 -24.44
N ARG A 201 13.59 -2.71 -24.51
CA ARG A 201 14.90 -2.32 -23.97
C ARG A 201 14.89 -2.15 -22.45
N SER A 202 13.72 -1.85 -21.90
CA SER A 202 13.47 -2.02 -20.48
C SER A 202 13.09 -3.49 -20.30
N GLU A 203 14.05 -4.34 -20.06
CA GLU A 203 13.80 -5.79 -19.88
C GLU A 203 12.77 -6.04 -18.78
N GLU A 204 12.40 -4.99 -18.02
CA GLU A 204 11.73 -5.25 -16.81
C GLU A 204 11.09 -4.02 -16.21
N GLY A 205 9.85 -4.07 -16.10
CA GLY A 205 9.41 -3.63 -14.88
C GLY A 205 8.50 -2.47 -14.79
N PRO A 206 7.98 -2.44 -13.65
CA PRO A 206 6.94 -1.51 -13.26
C PRO A 206 7.43 -0.07 -13.37
N TRP A 207 6.50 0.79 -13.67
CA TRP A 207 6.69 2.22 -13.86
C TRP A 207 7.39 2.93 -12.69
N TRP A 208 7.30 2.38 -11.49
CA TRP A 208 7.97 2.92 -10.29
C TRP A 208 9.49 2.66 -10.25
N GLN A 209 10.03 1.77 -11.09
CA GLN A 209 11.48 1.62 -11.27
C GLN A 209 12.10 2.69 -12.17
N ILE A 210 11.29 3.49 -12.84
CA ILE A 210 11.73 4.43 -13.85
C ILE A 210 12.74 5.45 -13.31
N PRO A 211 12.57 6.05 -12.13
CA PRO A 211 13.59 6.94 -11.58
C PRO A 211 14.96 6.26 -11.47
N CYS A 212 14.97 4.98 -11.15
CA CYS A 212 16.17 4.18 -10.94
C CYS A 212 16.67 3.46 -12.19
N ALA A 213 15.80 3.18 -13.15
CA ALA A 213 16.14 2.44 -14.38
C ALA A 213 17.05 3.23 -15.32
N LEU A 214 17.13 4.54 -15.14
CA LEU A 214 17.94 5.43 -15.95
C LEU A 214 19.40 5.52 -15.53
N VAL A 215 19.74 4.95 -14.41
CA VAL A 215 21.14 4.86 -13.96
C VAL A 215 21.68 3.49 -14.37
N PRO A 216 22.81 3.40 -15.09
CA PRO A 216 23.41 2.13 -15.44
C PRO A 216 23.60 1.25 -14.21
N ARG A 217 23.16 -0.02 -14.28
CA ARG A 217 23.23 -0.96 -13.13
C ARG A 217 24.66 -1.20 -12.67
N ASP A 218 25.62 -1.11 -13.58
CA ASP A 218 27.02 -1.44 -13.36
C ASP A 218 27.90 -0.21 -13.03
N ALA A 219 27.30 0.95 -12.83
CA ALA A 219 28.07 2.15 -12.49
C ALA A 219 28.66 2.00 -11.09
N ASP A 220 29.98 1.97 -11.02
CA ASP A 220 30.70 2.09 -9.75
C ASP A 220 30.55 3.52 -9.21
N LEU A 221 29.75 3.65 -8.16
CA LEU A 221 29.43 4.94 -7.55
C LEU A 221 30.63 5.62 -6.90
N SER A 222 31.65 4.86 -6.53
CA SER A 222 32.87 5.43 -5.94
C SER A 222 33.67 6.24 -6.95
N SER A 223 33.50 5.93 -8.25
CA SER A 223 34.18 6.58 -9.37
C SER A 223 33.36 7.73 -10.00
N ILE A 224 32.08 7.90 -9.61
CA ILE A 224 31.19 8.93 -10.18
C ILE A 224 31.06 10.09 -9.18
N ALA A 225 31.33 11.30 -9.65
CA ALA A 225 31.13 12.51 -8.84
C ALA A 225 29.66 12.63 -8.40
N LEU A 226 29.41 13.26 -7.24
CA LEU A 226 28.06 13.30 -6.63
C LEU A 226 27.04 13.97 -7.56
N GLU A 227 27.46 15.00 -8.28
CA GLU A 227 26.69 15.71 -9.29
C GLU A 227 26.30 14.88 -10.51
N ASP A 228 27.06 13.83 -10.80
CA ASP A 228 26.83 12.93 -11.93
C ASP A 228 26.02 11.67 -11.55
N ARG A 229 25.67 11.51 -10.26
CA ARG A 229 24.87 10.38 -9.74
C ARG A 229 23.36 10.56 -9.94
N VAL A 230 22.98 11.47 -10.80
CA VAL A 230 21.59 11.85 -11.05
C VAL A 230 20.93 11.00 -12.14
N PRO A 231 19.60 10.91 -12.17
CA PRO A 231 18.87 10.24 -13.23
C PRO A 231 19.30 10.72 -14.60
N GLY A 232 19.35 9.79 -15.57
CA GLY A 232 19.72 10.11 -16.95
C GLY A 232 18.76 11.13 -17.59
N ARG A 233 19.17 11.62 -18.75
CA ARG A 233 18.36 12.55 -19.54
C ARG A 233 17.33 11.75 -20.36
N TRP A 234 16.17 12.32 -20.59
CA TRP A 234 15.15 11.74 -21.45
C TRP A 234 15.66 11.36 -22.83
N ILE A 235 16.52 12.20 -23.42
CA ILE A 235 17.06 11.99 -24.77
C ILE A 235 18.03 10.79 -24.81
N ASP A 236 18.77 10.53 -23.74
CA ASP A 236 19.70 9.39 -23.67
C ASP A 236 18.95 8.06 -23.67
N TRP A 237 17.73 8.09 -23.18
CA TRP A 237 16.85 6.93 -23.10
C TRP A 237 16.06 6.71 -24.38
N TYR A 238 15.47 7.77 -24.92
CA TYR A 238 14.62 7.69 -26.11
C TYR A 238 15.40 7.76 -27.42
N GLY A 239 16.48 8.55 -27.49
CA GLY A 239 17.29 8.74 -28.69
C GLY A 239 17.72 7.44 -29.37
N PRO A 240 18.24 6.44 -28.66
CA PRO A 240 18.61 5.15 -29.24
C PRO A 240 17.46 4.35 -29.86
N LEU A 241 16.19 4.66 -29.53
CA LEU A 241 15.02 3.98 -30.10
C LEU A 241 14.66 4.49 -31.49
N VAL A 242 14.94 5.79 -31.76
CA VAL A 242 14.60 6.47 -33.03
C VAL A 242 15.78 6.61 -33.95
N THR A 243 17.01 6.44 -33.45
CA THR A 243 18.22 6.38 -34.29
C THR A 243 18.31 4.99 -34.91
N PRO A 244 18.19 4.85 -36.26
CA PRO A 244 18.23 3.51 -36.85
C PRO A 244 19.58 2.85 -36.57
N PRO A 245 19.58 1.58 -36.10
CA PRO A 245 20.82 0.84 -35.95
C PRO A 245 21.51 0.72 -37.32
N PRO A 246 22.85 0.73 -37.38
CA PRO A 246 23.56 0.52 -38.65
C PRO A 246 23.03 -0.77 -39.28
N LYS A 247 22.51 -0.69 -40.47
CA LYS A 247 21.73 -1.66 -41.25
C LYS A 247 21.98 -3.12 -40.85
N ARG A 248 21.13 -3.68 -40.01
CA ARG A 248 20.81 -5.13 -39.98
C ARG A 248 19.38 -5.29 -40.51
N ARG A 249 19.20 -6.31 -41.35
CA ARG A 249 17.99 -6.59 -42.13
C ARG A 249 16.70 -6.42 -41.34
N ALA A 250 15.77 -5.71 -41.97
CA ALA A 250 14.44 -5.42 -41.48
C ALA A 250 13.64 -6.69 -41.13
N ALA A 251 13.10 -6.73 -39.93
CA ALA A 251 11.98 -7.59 -39.60
C ALA A 251 10.68 -6.91 -40.05
N ALA A 252 9.71 -7.70 -40.48
CA ALA A 252 8.45 -7.25 -41.05
C ALA A 252 7.64 -6.38 -40.06
N PRO A 253 6.83 -5.42 -40.57
CA PRO A 253 6.07 -4.50 -39.73
C PRO A 253 4.96 -5.22 -38.97
N ALA A 254 4.88 -4.95 -37.66
CA ALA A 254 3.79 -5.39 -36.80
C ALA A 254 2.47 -4.71 -37.21
N LYS A 255 1.37 -5.48 -37.15
CA LYS A 255 0.02 -4.99 -37.45
C LYS A 255 -0.37 -3.81 -36.54
N PRO A 256 -1.12 -2.84 -37.09
CA PRO A 256 -1.60 -1.71 -36.30
C PRO A 256 -2.61 -2.16 -35.23
N ALA A 257 -2.40 -1.72 -34.01
CA ALA A 257 -3.35 -1.89 -32.91
C ALA A 257 -4.52 -0.89 -33.04
N GLU A 258 -5.69 -1.36 -32.65
CA GLU A 258 -6.99 -0.70 -32.80
C GLU A 258 -7.18 0.53 -31.91
N ALA A 259 -8.07 1.42 -32.40
CA ALA A 259 -8.75 2.55 -31.77
C ALA A 259 -7.88 3.71 -31.27
N LYS A 260 -7.83 4.75 -32.10
CA LYS A 260 -7.29 6.07 -31.76
C LYS A 260 -8.21 6.82 -30.79
N PRO A 261 -7.68 7.37 -29.68
CA PRO A 261 -8.43 8.35 -28.89
C PRO A 261 -8.58 9.68 -29.63
N ALA A 262 -9.69 10.36 -29.41
CA ALA A 262 -10.17 11.50 -30.21
C ALA A 262 -9.34 12.80 -30.10
N TYR A 263 -8.25 12.84 -29.37
CA TYR A 263 -7.32 13.96 -29.27
C TYR A 263 -5.88 13.45 -29.17
N GLU A 264 -5.21 13.35 -30.31
CA GLU A 264 -3.77 13.10 -30.34
C GLU A 264 -3.02 14.43 -30.53
N ALA A 265 -2.53 14.99 -29.43
CA ALA A 265 -1.42 15.94 -29.55
C ALA A 265 -0.27 15.26 -30.33
N PRO A 266 0.49 15.97 -31.17
CA PRO A 266 1.61 15.38 -31.91
C PRO A 266 2.61 14.75 -30.93
N PHE A 267 3.24 13.64 -31.34
CA PHE A 267 4.28 13.01 -30.50
C PHE A 267 5.45 14.01 -30.34
N PRO A 268 6.06 14.11 -29.14
CA PRO A 268 7.15 15.05 -28.90
C PRO A 268 8.34 14.84 -29.85
N THR A 269 8.86 15.92 -30.37
CA THR A 269 10.06 15.90 -31.20
C THR A 269 11.31 15.62 -30.38
N LEU A 270 12.37 15.12 -31.02
CA LEU A 270 13.65 14.89 -30.34
C LEU A 270 14.19 16.17 -29.68
N GLY A 271 14.05 17.34 -30.34
CA GLY A 271 14.46 18.62 -29.75
C GLY A 271 13.63 19.04 -28.52
N GLU A 272 12.36 18.67 -28.46
CA GLU A 272 11.53 18.86 -27.25
C GLU A 272 11.96 17.93 -26.14
N ILE A 273 12.18 16.65 -26.43
CA ILE A 273 12.66 15.64 -25.47
C ILE A 273 14.03 16.04 -24.91
N GLU A 274 14.92 16.56 -25.75
CA GLU A 274 16.22 17.06 -25.30
C GLU A 274 16.10 18.24 -24.33
N ARG A 275 15.16 19.17 -24.57
CA ARG A 275 14.89 20.32 -23.67
C ARG A 275 14.29 19.92 -22.33
N TRP A 276 13.66 18.75 -22.20
CA TRP A 276 13.16 18.28 -20.91
C TRP A 276 14.29 18.01 -19.91
N GLY A 277 15.49 17.75 -20.42
CA GLY A 277 16.67 17.52 -19.62
C GLY A 277 16.63 16.18 -18.86
N ARG A 278 16.93 16.21 -17.57
CA ARG A 278 16.93 15.03 -16.72
C ARG A 278 15.51 14.59 -16.37
N VAL A 279 15.35 13.29 -16.12
CA VAL A 279 14.09 12.71 -15.65
C VAL A 279 13.81 13.11 -14.21
N LYS A 280 12.60 13.59 -13.95
CA LYS A 280 12.17 14.17 -12.66
C LYS A 280 10.88 13.50 -12.17
N PHE A 281 10.98 12.20 -11.79
CA PHE A 281 9.92 11.52 -11.04
C PHE A 281 10.20 11.67 -9.56
N VAL A 282 9.19 12.09 -8.80
CA VAL A 282 9.33 12.45 -7.39
C VAL A 282 8.33 11.67 -6.56
N HIS A 283 8.72 11.26 -5.37
CA HIS A 283 7.87 10.72 -4.34
C HIS A 283 8.03 11.49 -3.03
N THR A 284 7.16 11.26 -2.07
CA THR A 284 7.25 11.87 -0.74
C THR A 284 8.37 11.24 0.09
N SER A 285 8.78 11.88 1.19
CA SER A 285 9.76 11.31 2.11
C SER A 285 9.27 10.00 2.71
N PRO A 286 10.03 8.90 2.58
CA PRO A 286 9.69 7.61 3.19
C PRO A 286 9.62 7.63 4.72
N THR A 287 10.25 8.62 5.35
CA THR A 287 10.27 8.80 6.81
C THR A 287 9.15 9.69 7.32
N ARG A 288 8.26 10.18 6.45
CA ARG A 288 7.18 11.12 6.82
C ARG A 288 5.81 10.72 6.30
N ALA A 289 5.73 10.19 5.09
CA ALA A 289 4.47 9.85 4.44
C ALA A 289 4.45 8.39 3.98
N ALA A 290 3.29 7.74 4.09
CA ALA A 290 3.10 6.37 3.65
C ALA A 290 3.40 6.19 2.16
N SER A 291 2.97 7.12 1.28
CA SER A 291 3.25 7.03 -0.17
C SER A 291 4.74 6.99 -0.51
N GLY A 292 5.59 7.65 0.28
CA GLY A 292 7.05 7.57 0.15
C GLY A 292 7.58 6.22 0.61
N LEU A 293 7.10 5.74 1.76
CA LEU A 293 7.46 4.43 2.28
C LEU A 293 7.02 3.30 1.33
N GLU A 294 5.82 3.38 0.79
CA GLU A 294 5.30 2.44 -0.19
C GLU A 294 6.09 2.44 -1.50
N THR A 295 6.47 3.63 -1.98
CA THR A 295 7.34 3.76 -3.14
C THR A 295 8.69 3.09 -2.88
N LEU A 296 9.31 3.40 -1.75
CA LEU A 296 10.56 2.77 -1.32
C LEU A 296 10.44 1.25 -1.20
N TYR A 297 9.33 0.77 -0.64
CA TYR A 297 9.02 -0.65 -0.53
C TYR A 297 8.94 -1.34 -1.89
N LEU A 298 8.24 -0.74 -2.86
CA LEU A 298 8.17 -1.25 -4.23
C LEU A 298 9.52 -1.26 -4.92
N MET A 299 10.34 -0.23 -4.71
CA MET A 299 11.72 -0.18 -5.22
C MET A 299 12.57 -1.31 -4.63
N ALA A 300 12.50 -1.51 -3.31
CA ALA A 300 13.19 -2.59 -2.63
C ALA A 300 12.72 -3.97 -3.12
N TYR A 301 11.42 -4.17 -3.29
CA TYR A 301 10.85 -5.41 -3.81
C TYR A 301 11.34 -5.75 -5.22
N ALA A 302 11.34 -4.78 -6.11
CA ALA A 302 11.80 -5.01 -7.47
C ALA A 302 13.30 -5.28 -7.55
N TYR A 303 14.07 -4.60 -6.74
CA TYR A 303 15.51 -4.77 -6.71
C TYR A 303 15.89 -6.12 -6.08
N ALA A 304 15.29 -6.45 -4.95
CA ALA A 304 15.56 -7.69 -4.23
C ALA A 304 15.09 -8.94 -4.98
N LEU A 305 13.91 -8.86 -5.63
CA LEU A 305 13.32 -9.95 -6.40
C LEU A 305 13.13 -9.53 -7.87
N PRO A 306 14.15 -9.72 -8.74
CA PRO A 306 14.01 -9.49 -10.18
C PRO A 306 12.87 -10.30 -10.80
N PRO A 307 12.28 -9.89 -11.95
CA PRO A 307 11.10 -10.51 -12.53
C PRO A 307 11.23 -12.01 -12.78
N GLN A 308 12.43 -12.49 -13.20
CA GLN A 308 12.65 -13.91 -13.41
C GLN A 308 12.55 -14.71 -12.10
N GLU A 309 13.10 -14.18 -11.00
CA GLU A 309 12.98 -14.79 -9.68
C GLU A 309 11.53 -14.76 -9.19
N ARG A 310 10.82 -13.63 -9.39
CA ARG A 310 9.39 -13.50 -9.06
C ARG A 310 8.53 -14.49 -9.84
N ALA A 311 8.76 -14.62 -11.15
CA ALA A 311 8.05 -15.58 -12.00
C ALA A 311 8.31 -17.03 -11.56
N ALA A 312 9.55 -17.38 -11.20
CA ALA A 312 9.89 -18.70 -10.69
C ALA A 312 9.21 -19.00 -9.33
N LEU A 313 9.15 -18.00 -8.42
CA LEU A 313 8.45 -18.12 -7.14
C LEU A 313 6.93 -18.25 -7.32
N ALA A 314 6.36 -17.45 -8.22
CA ALA A 314 4.93 -17.53 -8.56
C ALA A 314 4.55 -18.89 -9.17
N ALA A 315 5.40 -19.45 -10.04
CA ALA A 315 5.20 -20.78 -10.60
C ALA A 315 5.27 -21.89 -9.52
N LYS A 316 6.19 -21.76 -8.56
CA LYS A 316 6.25 -22.67 -7.40
C LYS A 316 5.00 -22.51 -6.50
N GLY A 317 4.59 -21.28 -6.21
CA GLY A 317 3.36 -21.00 -5.45
C GLY A 317 2.10 -21.52 -6.14
N ALA A 318 1.99 -21.40 -7.47
CA ALA A 318 0.87 -21.96 -8.23
C ALA A 318 0.83 -23.49 -8.19
N SER A 319 1.98 -24.15 -8.12
CA SER A 319 2.09 -25.60 -7.92
C SER A 319 1.61 -26.05 -6.53
N LEU A 320 1.72 -25.18 -5.52
CA LEU A 320 1.19 -25.39 -4.16
C LEU A 320 -0.31 -25.05 -4.05
N GLN A 321 -0.82 -24.18 -4.91
CA GLN A 321 -2.24 -23.77 -4.96
C GLN A 321 -3.20 -24.86 -5.47
N GLY A 322 -2.71 -26.00 -5.97
CA GLY A 322 -3.53 -27.16 -6.32
C GLY A 322 -4.24 -27.83 -5.14
N SER A 323 -3.95 -27.44 -3.89
CA SER A 323 -4.67 -27.83 -2.67
C SER A 323 -5.45 -26.61 -2.13
N VAL A 324 -6.66 -26.84 -1.64
CA VAL A 324 -7.62 -25.81 -1.16
C VAL A 324 -7.06 -24.91 -0.03
N GLU A 325 -5.91 -25.25 0.55
CA GLU A 325 -5.21 -24.52 1.60
C GLU A 325 -4.06 -23.60 1.08
N GLY A 326 -3.75 -23.63 -0.19
CA GLY A 326 -2.52 -23.05 -0.78
C GLY A 326 -2.48 -21.53 -0.95
N GLY A 327 -3.56 -20.80 -0.68
CA GLY A 327 -3.57 -19.33 -0.83
C GLY A 327 -2.70 -18.59 0.20
N ALA A 328 -2.73 -19.02 1.45
CA ALA A 328 -1.94 -18.44 2.55
C ALA A 328 -0.47 -18.86 2.48
N GLU A 329 -0.20 -20.15 2.19
CA GLU A 329 1.15 -20.71 2.07
C GLU A 329 1.95 -20.09 0.91
N GLY A 330 1.30 -19.82 -0.23
CA GLY A 330 1.94 -19.16 -1.37
C GLY A 330 2.37 -17.72 -1.07
N SER A 331 1.57 -16.99 -0.31
CA SER A 331 1.87 -15.63 0.14
C SER A 331 3.03 -15.61 1.16
N GLU A 332 3.04 -16.55 2.08
CA GLU A 332 4.10 -16.69 3.09
C GLU A 332 5.43 -17.09 2.46
N HIS A 333 5.41 -17.99 1.49
CA HIS A 333 6.61 -18.38 0.74
C HIS A 333 7.23 -17.20 -0.01
N LEU A 334 6.39 -16.36 -0.66
CA LEU A 334 6.86 -15.17 -1.36
C LEU A 334 7.38 -14.10 -0.39
N ARG A 335 6.76 -13.96 0.78
CA ARG A 335 7.24 -13.09 1.86
C ARG A 335 8.63 -13.51 2.32
N GLY A 336 8.80 -14.75 2.74
CA GLY A 336 10.09 -15.26 3.20
C GLY A 336 11.19 -15.20 2.13
N ALA A 337 10.83 -15.39 0.86
CA ALA A 337 11.77 -15.20 -0.25
C ALA A 337 12.20 -13.75 -0.41
N PHE A 338 11.27 -12.79 -0.21
CA PHE A 338 11.56 -11.37 -0.28
C PHE A 338 12.45 -10.93 0.90
N GLU A 339 12.12 -11.29 2.13
CA GLU A 339 12.94 -11.03 3.33
C GLU A 339 14.37 -11.56 3.17
N SER A 340 14.49 -12.83 2.77
CA SER A 340 15.79 -13.43 2.50
C SER A 340 16.56 -12.73 1.37
N ALA A 341 15.88 -12.20 0.37
CA ALA A 341 16.50 -11.46 -0.73
C ALA A 341 16.96 -10.06 -0.31
N LEU A 342 16.21 -9.39 0.56
CA LEU A 342 16.59 -8.10 1.15
C LEU A 342 17.89 -8.24 1.93
N GLU A 343 17.97 -9.23 2.82
CA GLU A 343 19.17 -9.47 3.62
C GLU A 343 20.40 -9.76 2.73
N ARG A 344 20.26 -10.66 1.75
CA ARG A 344 21.37 -11.00 0.84
C ARG A 344 21.82 -9.84 -0.04
N ARG A 345 20.95 -8.90 -0.36
CA ARG A 345 21.18 -7.79 -1.29
C ARG A 345 21.19 -6.41 -0.64
N LYS A 346 21.37 -6.35 0.67
CA LYS A 346 21.32 -5.11 1.45
C LYS A 346 22.28 -4.04 0.91
N GLU A 347 23.56 -4.35 0.78
CA GLU A 347 24.55 -3.39 0.28
C GLU A 347 24.31 -2.98 -1.19
N PRO A 348 24.06 -3.90 -2.12
CA PRO A 348 23.65 -3.51 -3.47
C PRO A 348 22.34 -2.68 -3.51
N LEU A 349 21.37 -2.99 -2.65
CA LEU A 349 20.13 -2.19 -2.53
C LEU A 349 20.44 -0.78 -2.06
N LYS A 350 21.25 -0.63 -1.02
CA LYS A 350 21.71 0.67 -0.51
C LYS A 350 22.34 1.53 -1.61
N GLN A 351 23.24 0.95 -2.39
CA GLN A 351 23.86 1.64 -3.52
C GLN A 351 22.84 2.02 -4.60
N ALA A 352 21.89 1.12 -4.93
CA ALA A 352 20.85 1.39 -5.90
C ALA A 352 19.95 2.54 -5.44
N LEU A 353 19.52 2.55 -4.17
CA LEU A 353 18.73 3.62 -3.59
C LEU A 353 19.48 4.95 -3.59
N GLY A 354 20.76 4.96 -3.21
CA GLY A 354 21.59 6.15 -3.26
C GLY A 354 21.66 6.77 -4.66
N ARG A 355 21.71 5.92 -5.71
CA ARG A 355 21.68 6.40 -7.11
C ARG A 355 20.34 6.99 -7.49
N CYS A 356 19.24 6.29 -7.13
CA CYS A 356 17.89 6.72 -7.46
C CYS A 356 17.53 8.06 -6.85
N GLU A 357 17.98 8.28 -5.61
CA GLU A 357 17.62 9.42 -4.79
C GLU A 357 18.55 10.64 -4.99
N ALA A 358 19.73 10.42 -5.58
CA ALA A 358 20.76 11.46 -5.70
C ALA A 358 20.32 12.70 -6.50
N GLY A 359 19.32 12.54 -7.39
CA GLY A 359 18.78 13.62 -8.21
C GLY A 359 17.46 14.20 -7.71
N LEU A 360 16.94 13.71 -6.59
CA LEU A 360 15.71 14.21 -6.02
C LEU A 360 16.01 15.36 -5.05
N ASP A 361 15.31 16.47 -5.25
CA ASP A 361 15.25 17.56 -4.26
C ASP A 361 14.68 17.04 -2.94
N GLU A 362 14.63 17.91 -1.91
CA GLU A 362 14.00 17.59 -0.63
C GLU A 362 12.58 17.02 -0.88
N ALA A 363 12.36 15.78 -0.45
CA ALA A 363 11.12 15.08 -0.70
C ALA A 363 9.97 15.72 0.09
N PRO A 364 8.81 16.03 -0.53
CA PRO A 364 7.66 16.58 0.16
C PRO A 364 7.14 15.66 1.28
N LYS A 365 6.50 16.25 2.28
CA LYS A 365 6.03 15.54 3.47
C LYS A 365 4.63 14.92 3.31
N SER A 366 3.90 15.26 2.26
CA SER A 366 2.51 14.87 2.04
C SER A 366 2.28 14.57 0.56
N ALA A 367 1.61 13.44 0.27
CA ALA A 367 1.22 13.05 -1.08
C ALA A 367 0.27 14.08 -1.71
N ARG A 368 -0.65 14.64 -0.92
CA ARG A 368 -1.57 15.69 -1.38
C ARG A 368 -0.81 16.94 -1.84
N LEU A 369 0.12 17.45 -1.01
CA LEU A 369 0.91 18.61 -1.37
C LEU A 369 1.82 18.34 -2.58
N LEU A 370 2.38 17.14 -2.71
CA LEU A 370 3.18 16.75 -3.87
C LEU A 370 2.34 16.75 -5.15
N THR A 371 1.15 16.16 -5.10
CA THR A 371 0.21 16.10 -6.23
C THR A 371 -0.19 17.51 -6.68
N GLU A 372 -0.56 18.38 -5.74
CA GLU A 372 -0.89 19.78 -6.04
C GLU A 372 0.33 20.56 -6.60
N SER A 373 1.52 20.34 -6.04
CA SER A 373 2.74 21.01 -6.49
C SER A 373 3.11 20.66 -7.93
N MET A 374 2.88 19.42 -8.36
CA MET A 374 3.12 19.01 -9.74
C MET A 374 2.37 19.93 -10.72
N PHE A 375 1.10 20.29 -10.42
CA PHE A 375 0.30 21.15 -11.29
C PHE A 375 0.61 22.63 -11.12
N ASN A 376 0.93 23.06 -9.92
CA ASN A 376 1.22 24.47 -9.64
C ASN A 376 2.58 24.91 -10.23
N VAL A 377 3.56 24.00 -10.24
CA VAL A 377 4.93 24.29 -10.71
C VAL A 377 5.16 23.83 -12.16
N GLY A 378 4.49 22.73 -12.57
CA GLY A 378 4.53 22.23 -13.93
C GLY A 378 5.71 21.34 -14.29
N PRO A 379 5.85 20.99 -15.60
CA PRO A 379 6.80 20.00 -16.10
C PRO A 379 8.27 20.42 -16.05
N ALA A 380 8.54 21.70 -15.74
CA ALA A 380 9.91 22.15 -15.50
C ALA A 380 10.54 21.48 -14.27
N ARG A 381 9.72 21.22 -13.23
CA ARG A 381 10.19 20.61 -11.98
C ARG A 381 9.79 19.14 -11.84
N TYR A 382 8.63 18.74 -12.35
CA TYR A 382 8.08 17.39 -12.20
C TYR A 382 7.71 16.80 -13.56
N ASP A 383 8.28 15.67 -13.94
CA ASP A 383 7.80 14.88 -15.08
C ASP A 383 6.61 14.01 -14.66
N GLY A 384 6.65 13.52 -13.42
CA GLY A 384 5.58 12.79 -12.77
C GLY A 384 5.83 12.63 -11.27
N VAL A 385 4.82 12.18 -10.56
CA VAL A 385 4.86 11.95 -9.11
C VAL A 385 4.22 10.62 -8.73
N MET A 386 4.78 9.98 -7.68
CA MET A 386 4.17 8.83 -7.03
C MET A 386 3.18 9.36 -5.98
N THR A 387 1.92 8.98 -6.12
CA THR A 387 0.85 9.49 -5.27
C THR A 387 -0.33 8.52 -5.23
N TYR A 388 -1.39 8.86 -4.51
CA TYR A 388 -2.59 8.04 -4.45
C TYR A 388 -3.61 8.43 -5.52
N GLU A 389 -4.34 7.43 -6.04
CA GLU A 389 -5.37 7.63 -7.05
C GLU A 389 -6.37 8.71 -6.64
N HIS A 390 -6.92 8.64 -5.42
CA HIS A 390 -7.92 9.60 -4.94
C HIS A 390 -7.43 11.06 -4.92
N LEU A 391 -6.13 11.29 -4.76
CA LEU A 391 -5.55 12.63 -4.81
C LEU A 391 -5.40 13.17 -6.23
N THR A 392 -5.32 12.28 -7.22
CA THR A 392 -5.18 12.66 -8.62
C THR A 392 -6.51 13.06 -9.25
N LEU A 393 -7.63 12.43 -8.86
CA LEU A 393 -8.92 12.63 -9.50
C LEU A 393 -9.41 14.08 -9.42
N PRO A 394 -9.38 14.80 -8.27
CA PRO A 394 -9.78 16.20 -8.21
C PRO A 394 -8.91 17.12 -9.09
N VAL A 395 -7.65 16.77 -9.26
CA VAL A 395 -6.73 17.54 -10.10
C VAL A 395 -7.03 17.31 -11.57
N LEU A 396 -7.28 16.06 -11.98
CA LEU A 396 -7.68 15.71 -13.34
C LEU A 396 -9.04 16.33 -13.69
N GLN A 397 -9.98 16.41 -12.76
CA GLN A 397 -11.25 17.12 -12.95
C GLN A 397 -11.02 18.62 -13.25
N ARG A 398 -10.07 19.26 -12.57
CA ARG A 398 -9.71 20.67 -12.85
C ARG A 398 -9.10 20.82 -14.25
N ILE A 399 -8.25 19.88 -14.68
CA ILE A 399 -7.71 19.85 -16.04
C ILE A 399 -8.83 19.68 -17.06
N ASP A 400 -9.76 18.78 -16.78
CA ASP A 400 -10.90 18.48 -17.64
C ASP A 400 -11.84 19.67 -17.82
N ALA A 401 -12.12 20.39 -16.75
CA ALA A 401 -12.99 21.56 -16.75
C ALA A 401 -12.35 22.81 -17.38
N HIS A 402 -11.03 22.90 -17.31
CA HIS A 402 -10.30 24.08 -17.78
C HIS A 402 -9.14 23.60 -18.67
N ALA A 403 -9.22 23.88 -19.99
CA ALA A 403 -8.10 23.67 -20.88
C ALA A 403 -6.86 24.40 -20.32
N THR A 404 -5.98 23.67 -19.63
CA THR A 404 -4.85 24.26 -18.94
C THR A 404 -3.72 24.54 -19.94
N THR A 405 -3.01 25.65 -19.73
CA THR A 405 -1.78 25.98 -20.47
C THR A 405 -0.62 25.01 -20.15
N LEU A 406 -0.74 24.22 -19.09
CA LEU A 406 0.28 23.28 -18.63
C LEU A 406 0.23 21.92 -19.36
N GLY A 407 -0.83 21.66 -20.15
CA GLY A 407 -1.02 20.39 -20.83
C GLY A 407 -1.87 19.40 -20.05
N SER A 408 -1.94 18.16 -20.54
CA SER A 408 -2.70 17.07 -19.94
C SER A 408 -1.79 16.17 -19.12
N ALA A 409 -2.37 15.47 -18.15
CA ALA A 409 -1.69 14.47 -17.34
C ALA A 409 -2.46 13.14 -17.37
N ARG A 410 -1.80 12.06 -16.97
CA ARG A 410 -2.34 10.71 -16.99
C ARG A 410 -1.96 9.95 -15.74
N ILE A 411 -2.87 9.07 -15.30
CA ILE A 411 -2.58 8.08 -14.25
C ILE A 411 -2.06 6.80 -14.89
N ILE A 412 -1.07 6.21 -14.23
CA ILE A 412 -0.56 4.87 -14.53
C ILE A 412 -0.65 4.04 -13.24
N TYR A 413 -1.14 2.82 -13.35
CA TYR A 413 -1.15 1.84 -12.26
C TYR A 413 0.09 0.95 -12.39
N PRO A 414 1.11 1.13 -11.53
CA PRO A 414 2.29 0.28 -11.53
C PRO A 414 1.93 -1.18 -11.25
N GLN A 415 2.73 -2.12 -11.74
CA GLN A 415 2.57 -3.55 -11.45
C GLN A 415 3.89 -4.14 -10.96
N PRO A 416 3.97 -4.57 -9.70
CA PRO A 416 2.94 -4.49 -8.66
C PRO A 416 2.75 -3.08 -8.11
N THR A 417 1.63 -2.85 -7.40
CA THR A 417 1.40 -1.63 -6.63
C THR A 417 0.79 -1.97 -5.27
N ILE A 418 0.70 -0.98 -4.38
CA ILE A 418 0.05 -1.13 -3.08
C ILE A 418 -1.35 -0.53 -3.18
N VAL A 419 -2.36 -1.28 -2.74
CA VAL A 419 -3.73 -0.80 -2.62
C VAL A 419 -3.97 -0.40 -1.17
N ASN A 420 -3.84 0.88 -0.91
CA ASN A 420 -4.07 1.44 0.42
C ASN A 420 -5.48 1.17 0.89
N GLN A 421 -5.61 0.65 2.10
CA GLN A 421 -6.89 0.28 2.68
C GLN A 421 -7.39 1.27 3.73
N HIS A 422 -6.61 2.29 4.05
CA HIS A 422 -6.91 3.31 5.05
C HIS A 422 -7.51 2.70 6.32
N PRO A 423 -6.76 1.85 7.03
CA PRO A 423 -7.28 1.13 8.18
C PRO A 423 -7.66 2.08 9.32
N ALA A 424 -8.66 1.71 10.11
CA ALA A 424 -8.93 2.27 11.41
C ALA A 424 -8.56 1.23 12.47
N VAL A 425 -7.65 1.60 13.35
CA VAL A 425 -7.18 0.74 14.46
C VAL A 425 -7.41 1.44 15.79
N PHE A 426 -7.74 0.66 16.81
CA PHE A 426 -7.95 1.18 18.16
C PHE A 426 -6.63 1.31 18.92
N ILE A 427 -6.48 2.42 19.64
CA ILE A 427 -5.33 2.71 20.49
C ILE A 427 -5.78 2.70 21.95
N ARG A 428 -5.70 1.55 22.60
CA ARG A 428 -6.06 1.35 24.02
C ARG A 428 -7.34 2.08 24.47
N PRO A 429 -8.48 1.93 23.76
CA PRO A 429 -9.71 2.61 24.14
C PRO A 429 -10.27 2.03 25.44
N GLY A 430 -10.94 2.86 26.24
CA GLY A 430 -11.87 2.38 27.25
C GLY A 430 -13.10 1.73 26.62
N PRO A 431 -13.88 0.92 27.36
CA PRO A 431 -15.05 0.21 26.80
C PRO A 431 -16.07 1.12 26.13
N ASP A 432 -16.42 2.24 26.77
CA ASP A 432 -17.38 3.18 26.21
C ASP A 432 -16.83 3.92 24.97
N GLU A 433 -15.54 4.28 25.01
CA GLU A 433 -14.84 4.89 23.89
C GLU A 433 -14.77 3.93 22.71
N LYS A 434 -14.46 2.63 22.95
CA LYS A 434 -14.44 1.59 21.92
C LYS A 434 -15.80 1.43 21.28
N GLN A 435 -16.88 1.41 22.09
CA GLN A 435 -18.23 1.30 21.58
C GLN A 435 -18.62 2.52 20.72
N ALA A 436 -18.28 3.73 21.16
CA ALA A 436 -18.56 4.96 20.41
C ALA A 436 -17.75 5.00 19.10
N ALA A 437 -16.47 4.62 19.14
CA ALA A 437 -15.61 4.56 17.98
C ALA A 437 -16.04 3.48 16.98
N THR A 438 -16.52 2.32 17.45
CA THR A 438 -17.09 1.28 16.59
C THR A 438 -18.28 1.81 15.80
N ARG A 439 -19.19 2.57 16.42
CA ARG A 439 -20.32 3.20 15.72
C ARG A 439 -19.90 4.21 14.68
N TRP A 440 -18.85 4.97 14.96
CA TRP A 440 -18.26 5.86 13.97
C TRP A 440 -17.71 5.08 12.77
N ILE A 441 -16.98 4.00 13.00
CA ILE A 441 -16.46 3.13 11.94
C ILE A 441 -17.62 2.52 11.13
N ASP A 442 -18.65 1.98 11.78
CA ASP A 442 -19.82 1.40 11.13
C ASP A 442 -20.56 2.43 10.27
N PHE A 443 -20.68 3.67 10.75
CA PHE A 443 -21.24 4.77 9.96
C PHE A 443 -20.38 5.07 8.71
N LEU A 444 -19.06 5.12 8.84
CA LEU A 444 -18.16 5.32 7.69
C LEU A 444 -18.24 4.18 6.66
N LEU A 445 -18.48 2.95 7.12
CA LEU A 445 -18.65 1.78 6.27
C LEU A 445 -20.07 1.62 5.72
N GLY A 446 -21.02 2.41 6.21
CA GLY A 446 -22.39 2.46 5.73
C GLY A 446 -22.47 2.88 4.26
N GLU A 447 -23.52 2.42 3.57
CA GLU A 447 -23.68 2.62 2.12
C GLU A 447 -23.63 4.10 1.71
N GLU A 448 -24.28 4.99 2.50
CA GLU A 448 -24.29 6.44 2.25
C GLU A 448 -22.87 7.02 2.21
N MET A 449 -22.06 6.74 3.23
CA MET A 449 -20.71 7.29 3.34
C MET A 449 -19.74 6.64 2.36
N GLN A 450 -19.94 5.37 2.03
CA GLN A 450 -19.14 4.68 1.02
C GLN A 450 -19.46 5.18 -0.42
N LYS A 451 -20.72 5.48 -0.72
CA LYS A 451 -21.08 6.17 -1.95
C LYS A 451 -20.46 7.57 -2.00
N LYS A 452 -20.51 8.27 -0.87
CA LYS A 452 -19.89 9.60 -0.78
C LYS A 452 -18.38 9.57 -0.93
N ALA A 453 -17.72 8.51 -0.47
CA ALA A 453 -16.27 8.33 -0.66
C ALA A 453 -15.87 8.34 -2.15
N ILE A 454 -16.73 7.85 -3.06
CA ILE A 454 -16.50 7.89 -4.51
C ILE A 454 -16.38 9.33 -5.01
N ASP A 455 -17.18 10.27 -4.51
CA ASP A 455 -17.10 11.70 -4.89
C ASP A 455 -15.73 12.30 -4.50
N PHE A 456 -15.14 11.79 -3.42
CA PHE A 456 -13.79 12.18 -2.97
C PHE A 456 -12.67 11.38 -3.62
N GLY A 457 -13.00 10.56 -4.63
CA GLY A 457 -12.03 9.78 -5.40
C GLY A 457 -11.60 8.46 -4.75
N PHE A 458 -12.17 8.07 -3.64
CA PHE A 458 -11.88 6.78 -2.99
C PHE A 458 -12.68 5.63 -3.61
N ARG A 459 -12.07 4.46 -3.61
CA ARG A 459 -12.75 3.21 -3.89
C ARG A 459 -13.42 2.69 -2.62
N PRO A 460 -14.71 2.31 -2.67
CA PRO A 460 -15.40 1.79 -1.50
C PRO A 460 -14.70 0.57 -0.90
N ALA A 461 -14.61 0.52 0.43
CA ALA A 461 -14.28 -0.71 1.14
C ALA A 461 -15.49 -1.65 1.21
N ASN A 462 -16.71 -1.09 1.25
CA ASN A 462 -17.95 -1.83 1.27
C ASN A 462 -18.23 -2.49 -0.10
N PRO A 463 -18.21 -3.83 -0.23
CA PRO A 463 -18.38 -4.52 -1.51
C PRO A 463 -19.81 -4.39 -2.08
N LYS A 464 -20.80 -3.96 -1.28
CA LYS A 464 -22.15 -3.69 -1.77
C LYS A 464 -22.23 -2.39 -2.57
N VAL A 465 -21.23 -1.49 -2.43
CA VAL A 465 -21.19 -0.22 -3.16
C VAL A 465 -20.33 -0.38 -4.40
N SER A 466 -20.96 -0.29 -5.55
CA SER A 466 -20.28 -0.42 -6.85
C SER A 466 -19.96 0.95 -7.43
N ILE A 467 -18.71 1.18 -7.81
CA ILE A 467 -18.30 2.39 -8.54
C ILE A 467 -19.09 2.53 -9.85
N ARG A 468 -19.35 1.42 -10.57
CA ARG A 468 -20.10 1.44 -11.85
C ARG A 468 -21.57 1.82 -11.69
N ALA A 469 -22.17 1.44 -10.56
CA ALA A 469 -23.60 1.68 -10.29
C ALA A 469 -23.86 3.00 -9.57
N TYR A 470 -22.80 3.72 -9.16
CA TYR A 470 -22.91 5.03 -8.55
C TYR A 470 -23.25 6.08 -9.61
N ASP A 471 -23.93 7.14 -9.20
CA ASP A 471 -24.39 8.24 -10.04
C ASP A 471 -23.39 8.63 -11.14
N ALA A 472 -23.81 8.46 -12.41
CA ALA A 472 -22.92 8.65 -13.55
C ALA A 472 -22.47 10.11 -13.72
N GLU A 473 -23.26 11.09 -13.28
CA GLU A 473 -22.93 12.51 -13.44
C GLU A 473 -21.88 12.98 -12.43
N ALA A 474 -21.87 12.43 -11.22
CA ALA A 474 -20.96 12.82 -10.16
C ALA A 474 -19.69 11.94 -10.08
N ASN A 475 -19.65 10.82 -10.79
CA ASN A 475 -18.65 9.77 -10.62
C ASN A 475 -17.33 10.09 -11.35
N PRO A 476 -16.26 10.48 -10.63
CA PRO A 476 -14.98 10.86 -11.26
C PRO A 476 -14.32 9.68 -11.99
N PHE A 477 -14.54 8.44 -11.55
CA PHE A 477 -13.97 7.25 -12.19
C PHE A 477 -14.54 7.01 -13.59
N LEU A 478 -15.77 7.41 -13.87
CA LEU A 478 -16.38 7.29 -15.18
C LEU A 478 -15.94 8.41 -16.12
N HIS A 479 -15.84 9.64 -15.62
CA HIS A 479 -15.52 10.82 -16.43
C HIS A 479 -14.04 10.92 -16.81
N LEU A 480 -13.14 10.47 -15.92
CA LEU A 480 -11.71 10.65 -16.09
C LEU A 480 -10.99 9.47 -16.76
N ARG A 481 -11.74 8.53 -17.36
CA ARG A 481 -11.15 7.36 -18.04
C ARG A 481 -10.15 7.72 -19.13
N ARG A 482 -10.36 8.83 -19.84
CA ARG A 482 -9.42 9.33 -20.86
C ARG A 482 -8.04 9.70 -20.29
N TYR A 483 -7.96 9.97 -19.00
CA TYR A 483 -6.72 10.26 -18.28
C TYR A 483 -6.08 9.00 -17.64
N GLY A 484 -6.46 7.82 -18.10
CA GLY A 484 -5.93 6.55 -17.60
C GLY A 484 -6.61 6.00 -16.34
N VAL A 485 -7.69 6.65 -15.86
CA VAL A 485 -8.46 6.14 -14.72
C VAL A 485 -9.19 4.86 -15.11
N GLU A 486 -8.99 3.80 -14.35
CA GLU A 486 -9.63 2.50 -14.56
C GLU A 486 -10.66 2.22 -13.46
N ILE A 487 -11.86 1.74 -13.86
CA ILE A 487 -12.93 1.43 -12.90
C ILE A 487 -12.57 0.20 -12.04
N ALA A 488 -11.98 -0.80 -12.67
CA ALA A 488 -11.58 -2.06 -12.02
C ALA A 488 -10.21 -2.49 -12.56
N PRO A 489 -9.12 -1.81 -12.15
CA PRO A 489 -7.78 -2.20 -12.54
C PRO A 489 -7.44 -3.58 -11.96
N ASP A 490 -6.77 -4.41 -12.75
CA ASP A 490 -6.18 -5.67 -12.27
C ASP A 490 -4.88 -5.35 -11.55
N LEU A 491 -4.96 -5.14 -10.24
CA LEU A 491 -3.81 -4.74 -9.42
C LEU A 491 -3.22 -5.96 -8.71
N LYS A 492 -1.90 -6.10 -8.83
CA LYS A 492 -1.11 -7.09 -8.09
C LYS A 492 -0.38 -6.37 -6.97
N GLU A 493 -0.48 -6.90 -5.77
CA GLU A 493 0.25 -6.37 -4.61
C GLU A 493 1.53 -7.18 -4.36
N PRO A 494 2.61 -6.54 -3.86
CA PRO A 494 3.77 -7.27 -3.35
C PRO A 494 3.39 -8.02 -2.06
N PRO A 495 4.18 -9.03 -1.64
CA PRO A 495 3.95 -9.69 -0.36
C PRO A 495 4.10 -8.67 0.78
N ARG A 496 3.31 -8.82 1.84
CA ARG A 496 3.41 -7.96 3.03
C ARG A 496 4.56 -8.42 3.92
N LEU A 497 5.48 -7.51 4.19
CA LEU A 497 6.55 -7.72 5.16
C LEU A 497 6.07 -7.40 6.59
N ASP A 498 6.80 -7.92 7.56
CA ASP A 498 6.64 -7.48 8.94
C ASP A 498 7.22 -6.07 9.19
N GLY A 499 6.97 -5.53 10.36
CA GLY A 499 7.40 -4.18 10.68
C GLY A 499 8.90 -4.05 10.90
N GLU A 500 9.60 -5.12 11.23
CA GLU A 500 11.06 -5.12 11.41
C GLU A 500 11.74 -4.99 10.04
N ALA A 501 11.30 -5.76 9.05
CA ALA A 501 11.79 -5.66 7.66
C ALA A 501 11.45 -4.29 7.03
N ILE A 502 10.26 -3.75 7.31
CA ILE A 502 9.87 -2.40 6.88
C ILE A 502 10.82 -1.35 7.48
N HIS A 503 11.11 -1.45 8.77
CA HIS A 503 12.06 -0.56 9.44
C HIS A 503 13.46 -0.66 8.83
N GLU A 504 13.93 -1.86 8.52
CA GLU A 504 15.23 -2.08 7.88
C GLU A 504 15.32 -1.43 6.49
N ILE A 505 14.25 -1.48 5.69
CA ILE A 505 14.19 -0.79 4.41
C ILE A 505 14.34 0.72 4.59
N ILE A 506 13.69 1.31 5.60
CA ILE A 506 13.81 2.74 5.92
C ILE A 506 15.24 3.09 6.34
N GLU A 507 15.86 2.30 7.22
CA GLU A 507 17.24 2.55 7.65
C GLU A 507 18.23 2.40 6.49
N THR A 508 18.02 1.42 5.61
CA THR A 508 18.83 1.25 4.39
C THR A 508 18.74 2.48 3.49
N TRP A 509 17.54 3.09 3.37
CA TRP A 509 17.35 4.33 2.62
C TRP A 509 18.03 5.53 3.30
N ARG A 510 17.89 5.67 4.63
CA ARG A 510 18.59 6.73 5.40
C ARG A 510 20.08 6.67 5.20
N ASP A 511 20.65 5.47 5.34
CA ASP A 511 22.06 5.22 5.14
C ASP A 511 22.54 5.50 3.72
N ALA A 512 21.70 5.23 2.72
CA ALA A 512 22.01 5.44 1.32
C ALA A 512 22.00 6.92 0.93
N THR A 513 21.12 7.69 1.54
CA THR A 513 20.83 9.08 1.12
C THR A 513 21.40 10.12 2.08
N GLY A 514 21.73 9.77 3.32
CA GLY A 514 22.07 10.70 4.39
C GLY A 514 20.90 11.60 4.82
N ARG A 515 19.64 11.24 4.46
CA ARG A 515 18.42 12.01 4.77
C ARG A 515 17.71 11.42 5.99
N ASN A 516 17.05 12.29 6.77
CA ASN A 516 16.25 11.92 7.95
C ASN A 516 14.75 11.94 7.67
#